data_90d8ac3fd6bf5ebf68eab02d164b81e6
#
_entry.id   90d8ac3fd6bf5ebf68eab02d164b81e6
#
_cell.length_a   1.000
_cell.length_b   1.000
_cell.length_c   1.000
_cell.angle_alpha   90.00
_cell.angle_beta   90.00
_cell.angle_gamma   90.00
#
_symmetry.space_group_name_H-M   'P 1'
#
loop_
_entity.id
_entity.type
_entity.pdbx_description
1 polymer ?
#
loop_
_entity_poly.entity_id
_entity_poly.type
_entity_poly.pdbx_seq_one_letter_code
_entity_poly.pdbx_strand_id
1 'polypeptide(L)'
;EKMPAGGQGRKRAFGDIAAFLKWAVNRQGLDMKWLPPDSEIVQELIGLKKFSEQIEATPPVKPEQFSWLLDQLEEKKLYELRLACGLIGYFGLRLAELAVLQVDGNELYVGSKVKQNLRSRENRKPRLAIGLDCKGRKKGEAYNFLKDFSTGAVKLPYAVQSQIDMINKGDKDHYQDVGAAFAQLLERTNCWQELKKIEPNLTPYSLRHGWAFCSHTNSVNHLSVRSAAASMGHTNATHQRHYGQWID
;
A
#
# COMPACT_ATOMS: atom_id res chain seq x y z
N GLU A 1 -0.45 -14.54 -23.79
CA GLU A 1 0.64 -13.60 -23.41
C GLU A 1 1.71 -14.37 -22.63
N LYS A 2 2.97 -14.36 -23.08
CA LYS A 2 4.04 -15.14 -22.42
C LYS A 2 4.49 -14.40 -21.17
N MET A 3 4.40 -15.05 -20.01
CA MET A 3 4.93 -14.52 -18.77
C MET A 3 6.45 -14.31 -18.85
N PRO A 4 6.98 -13.13 -18.54
CA PRO A 4 8.43 -12.85 -18.65
C PRO A 4 9.24 -13.72 -17.69
N ALA A 5 10.47 -14.09 -18.09
CA ALA A 5 11.40 -14.86 -17.28
C ALA A 5 11.71 -14.12 -15.97
N GLY A 6 11.73 -14.81 -14.83
CA GLY A 6 11.97 -14.24 -13.50
C GLY A 6 10.88 -13.31 -13.00
N GLY A 7 9.80 -13.08 -13.78
CA GLY A 7 8.68 -12.23 -13.39
C GLY A 7 7.87 -12.81 -12.22
N GLN A 8 7.28 -11.93 -11.41
CA GLN A 8 6.50 -12.33 -10.23
C GLN A 8 5.28 -13.20 -10.59
N GLY A 9 4.60 -12.90 -11.71
CA GLY A 9 3.48 -13.70 -12.20
C GLY A 9 3.90 -15.12 -12.54
N ARG A 10 5.06 -15.29 -13.22
CA ARG A 10 5.61 -16.60 -13.55
C ARG A 10 5.99 -17.40 -12.29
N LYS A 11 6.65 -16.75 -11.31
CA LYS A 11 6.96 -17.38 -10.00
C LYS A 11 5.71 -17.85 -9.29
N ARG A 12 4.66 -17.04 -9.27
CA ARG A 12 3.38 -17.38 -8.64
C ARG A 12 2.72 -18.55 -9.34
N ALA A 13 2.63 -18.52 -10.68
CA ALA A 13 2.03 -19.60 -11.45
C ALA A 13 2.73 -20.94 -11.22
N PHE A 14 4.07 -20.98 -11.22
CA PHE A 14 4.82 -22.19 -10.88
C PHE A 14 4.58 -22.65 -9.44
N GLY A 15 4.50 -21.74 -8.49
CA GLY A 15 4.19 -22.06 -7.09
C GLY A 15 2.80 -22.68 -6.92
N ASP A 16 1.80 -22.08 -7.55
CA ASP A 16 0.41 -22.55 -7.49
C ASP A 16 0.26 -23.92 -8.16
N ILE A 17 0.88 -24.14 -9.34
CA ILE A 17 0.90 -25.44 -10.04
C ILE A 17 1.60 -26.49 -9.18
N ALA A 18 2.76 -26.19 -8.61
CA ALA A 18 3.50 -27.12 -7.76
C ALA A 18 2.71 -27.52 -6.50
N ALA A 19 2.02 -26.54 -5.88
CA ALA A 19 1.16 -26.81 -4.73
C ALA A 19 -0.02 -27.71 -5.10
N PHE A 20 -0.67 -27.44 -6.25
CA PHE A 20 -1.77 -28.26 -6.75
C PHE A 20 -1.33 -29.70 -7.05
N LEU A 21 -0.23 -29.90 -7.77
CA LEU A 21 0.28 -31.22 -8.10
C LEU A 21 0.66 -32.03 -6.85
N LYS A 22 1.33 -31.41 -5.87
CA LYS A 22 1.63 -32.04 -4.57
C LYS A 22 0.36 -32.48 -3.85
N TRP A 23 -0.66 -31.63 -3.83
CA TRP A 23 -1.96 -31.96 -3.23
C TRP A 23 -2.63 -33.11 -3.98
N ALA A 24 -2.65 -33.11 -5.32
CA ALA A 24 -3.27 -34.11 -6.14
C ALA A 24 -2.61 -35.49 -5.95
N VAL A 25 -1.27 -35.56 -5.92
CA VAL A 25 -0.54 -36.82 -5.67
C VAL A 25 -0.76 -37.28 -4.24
N ASN A 26 -0.58 -36.40 -3.24
CA ASN A 26 -0.58 -36.85 -1.84
C ASN A 26 -1.97 -37.07 -1.25
N ARG A 27 -3.02 -36.50 -1.84
CA ARG A 27 -4.39 -36.52 -1.28
C ARG A 27 -5.44 -37.09 -2.21
N GLN A 28 -5.20 -37.12 -3.52
CA GLN A 28 -6.17 -37.55 -4.52
C GLN A 28 -5.72 -38.82 -5.28
N GLY A 29 -4.58 -39.38 -4.91
CA GLY A 29 -4.08 -40.63 -5.52
C GLY A 29 -3.55 -40.46 -6.96
N LEU A 30 -3.21 -39.24 -7.37
CA LEU A 30 -2.54 -39.03 -8.66
C LEU A 30 -1.18 -39.74 -8.64
N ASP A 31 -0.77 -40.31 -9.76
CA ASP A 31 0.51 -41.02 -9.90
C ASP A 31 1.70 -40.08 -9.51
N MET A 32 2.67 -40.65 -8.79
CA MET A 32 3.87 -39.91 -8.29
C MET A 32 4.68 -39.26 -9.41
N LYS A 33 4.60 -39.72 -10.65
CA LYS A 33 5.24 -39.06 -11.81
C LYS A 33 4.81 -37.61 -12.02
N TRP A 34 3.68 -37.19 -11.44
CA TRP A 34 3.16 -35.82 -11.51
C TRP A 34 3.65 -34.94 -10.37
N LEU A 35 4.49 -35.45 -9.47
CA LEU A 35 5.13 -34.58 -8.50
C LEU A 35 5.92 -33.47 -9.22
N PRO A 36 5.84 -32.23 -8.72
CA PRO A 36 6.63 -31.14 -9.30
C PRO A 36 8.13 -31.47 -9.19
N PRO A 37 8.94 -31.05 -10.16
CA PRO A 37 10.39 -31.24 -10.12
C PRO A 37 11.01 -30.52 -8.93
N ASP A 38 12.27 -30.80 -8.67
CA ASP A 38 13.05 -30.18 -7.59
C ASP A 38 13.09 -28.66 -7.71
N SER A 39 13.33 -28.01 -6.56
CA SER A 39 13.34 -26.55 -6.47
C SER A 39 14.35 -25.89 -7.42
N GLU A 40 15.47 -26.54 -7.74
CA GLU A 40 16.48 -26.05 -8.68
C GLU A 40 15.92 -26.00 -10.10
N ILE A 41 15.30 -27.07 -10.56
CA ILE A 41 14.65 -27.15 -11.88
C ILE A 41 13.52 -26.11 -11.97
N VAL A 42 12.74 -25.96 -10.89
CA VAL A 42 11.68 -24.93 -10.83
C VAL A 42 12.28 -23.53 -10.97
N GLN A 43 13.41 -23.24 -10.33
CA GLN A 43 14.09 -21.94 -10.45
C GLN A 43 14.62 -21.72 -11.88
N GLU A 44 15.18 -22.72 -12.53
CA GLU A 44 15.59 -22.65 -13.94
C GLU A 44 14.40 -22.35 -14.85
N LEU A 45 13.29 -23.07 -14.65
CA LEU A 45 12.06 -22.86 -15.41
C LEU A 45 11.45 -21.46 -15.20
N ILE A 46 11.53 -20.92 -13.99
CA ILE A 46 11.13 -19.55 -13.69
C ILE A 46 12.03 -18.58 -14.44
N GLY A 47 13.33 -18.86 -14.49
CA GLY A 47 14.34 -18.05 -15.14
C GLY A 47 14.74 -16.82 -14.30
N LEU A 48 15.82 -16.18 -14.73
CA LEU A 48 16.32 -14.95 -14.11
C LEU A 48 15.68 -13.73 -14.79
N LYS A 49 15.36 -12.71 -14.01
CA LYS A 49 15.05 -11.39 -14.55
C LYS A 49 16.28 -10.82 -15.26
N LYS A 50 16.14 -10.39 -16.48
CA LYS A 50 17.19 -9.62 -17.14
C LYS A 50 17.41 -8.32 -16.38
N PHE A 51 18.67 -7.92 -16.24
CA PHE A 51 19.04 -6.69 -15.50
C PHE A 51 18.34 -5.43 -16.09
N SER A 52 18.13 -5.41 -17.39
CA SER A 52 17.41 -4.36 -18.12
C SER A 52 15.88 -4.37 -17.90
N GLU A 53 15.32 -5.43 -17.31
CA GLU A 53 13.88 -5.56 -17.02
C GLU A 53 13.59 -5.35 -15.53
N GLN A 54 14.56 -4.86 -14.75
CA GLN A 54 14.28 -4.40 -13.39
C GLN A 54 13.29 -3.24 -13.51
N ILE A 55 12.04 -3.51 -13.14
CA ILE A 55 11.03 -2.46 -13.01
C ILE A 55 11.62 -1.46 -12.02
N GLU A 56 11.83 -0.23 -12.47
CA GLU A 56 12.22 0.85 -11.57
C GLU A 56 11.27 0.84 -10.37
N ALA A 57 11.85 0.93 -9.18
CA ALA A 57 11.05 0.94 -7.97
C ALA A 57 10.08 2.13 -8.04
N THR A 58 8.81 1.91 -7.70
CA THR A 58 7.82 2.98 -7.65
C THR A 58 8.37 4.12 -6.77
N PRO A 59 8.56 5.34 -7.33
CA PRO A 59 9.15 6.44 -6.59
C PRO A 59 8.21 6.95 -5.49
N PRO A 60 8.76 7.58 -4.45
CA PRO A 60 7.96 8.28 -3.44
C PRO A 60 7.38 9.58 -4.02
N VAL A 61 6.20 9.96 -3.60
CA VAL A 61 5.76 11.35 -3.73
C VAL A 61 6.60 12.18 -2.76
N LYS A 62 7.39 13.11 -3.28
CA LYS A 62 8.26 13.98 -2.48
C LYS A 62 7.44 15.01 -1.68
N PRO A 63 7.96 15.58 -0.57
CA PRO A 63 7.22 16.53 0.26
C PRO A 63 6.62 17.69 -0.51
N GLU A 64 7.37 18.27 -1.44
CA GLU A 64 6.93 19.39 -2.25
C GLU A 64 5.80 19.00 -3.22
N GLN A 65 5.89 17.81 -3.82
CA GLN A 65 4.85 17.25 -4.68
C GLN A 65 3.57 16.94 -3.89
N PHE A 66 3.72 16.41 -2.67
CA PHE A 66 2.59 16.12 -1.79
C PHE A 66 1.88 17.38 -1.33
N SER A 67 2.65 18.40 -0.93
CA SER A 67 2.11 19.72 -0.57
C SER A 67 1.32 20.33 -1.73
N TRP A 68 1.93 20.38 -2.90
CA TRP A 68 1.30 20.90 -4.11
C TRP A 68 0.01 20.12 -4.45
N LEU A 69 0.03 18.78 -4.38
CA LEU A 69 -1.15 17.95 -4.64
C LEU A 69 -2.31 18.31 -3.71
N LEU A 70 -2.06 18.42 -2.40
CA LEU A 70 -3.09 18.77 -1.42
C LEU A 70 -3.67 20.16 -1.68
N ASP A 71 -2.84 21.14 -2.06
CA ASP A 71 -3.27 22.51 -2.39
C ASP A 71 -4.12 22.52 -3.66
N GLN A 72 -3.72 21.77 -4.70
CA GLN A 72 -4.50 21.64 -5.94
C GLN A 72 -5.86 20.97 -5.70
N LEU A 73 -5.92 19.95 -4.86
CA LEU A 73 -7.19 19.31 -4.51
C LEU A 73 -8.10 20.24 -3.72
N GLU A 74 -7.53 21.07 -2.84
CA GLU A 74 -8.28 22.11 -2.08
C GLU A 74 -8.81 23.21 -2.99
N GLU A 75 -7.98 23.76 -3.88
CA GLU A 75 -8.37 24.78 -4.86
C GLU A 75 -9.51 24.30 -5.77
N LYS A 76 -9.47 23.04 -6.17
CA LYS A 76 -10.52 22.41 -6.99
C LYS A 76 -11.73 21.94 -6.17
N LYS A 77 -11.76 22.21 -4.87
CA LYS A 77 -12.84 21.81 -3.93
C LYS A 77 -13.08 20.29 -3.87
N LEU A 78 -12.03 19.50 -4.15
CA LEU A 78 -12.07 18.03 -4.06
C LEU A 78 -11.70 17.58 -2.63
N TYR A 79 -12.44 18.11 -1.64
CA TYR A 79 -12.11 17.96 -0.22
C TYR A 79 -12.11 16.49 0.24
N GLU A 80 -13.02 15.67 -0.26
CA GLU A 80 -13.10 14.25 0.08
C GLU A 80 -11.86 13.49 -0.42
N LEU A 81 -11.43 13.75 -1.65
CA LEU A 81 -10.23 13.13 -2.21
C LEU A 81 -8.96 13.65 -1.53
N ARG A 82 -8.93 14.95 -1.20
CA ARG A 82 -7.86 15.57 -0.41
C ARG A 82 -7.71 14.89 0.95
N LEU A 83 -8.83 14.62 1.64
CA LEU A 83 -8.83 13.88 2.90
C LEU A 83 -8.20 12.50 2.72
N ALA A 84 -8.65 11.72 1.73
CA ALA A 84 -8.11 10.39 1.48
C ALA A 84 -6.62 10.41 1.14
N CYS A 85 -6.16 11.35 0.30
CA CYS A 85 -4.73 11.55 -0.01
C CYS A 85 -3.93 11.93 1.25
N GLY A 86 -4.48 12.83 2.07
CA GLY A 86 -3.85 13.26 3.32
C GLY A 86 -3.70 12.10 4.31
N LEU A 87 -4.76 11.33 4.55
CA LEU A 87 -4.69 10.16 5.44
C LEU A 87 -3.64 9.16 4.96
N ILE A 88 -3.58 8.87 3.66
CA ILE A 88 -2.58 7.95 3.10
C ILE A 88 -1.16 8.52 3.24
N GLY A 89 -0.96 9.77 2.83
CA GLY A 89 0.37 10.39 2.77
C GLY A 89 0.92 10.76 4.14
N TYR A 90 0.09 11.27 5.07
CA TYR A 90 0.54 11.63 6.42
C TYR A 90 0.73 10.44 7.35
N PHE A 91 0.02 9.33 7.15
CA PHE A 91 0.06 8.17 8.05
C PHE A 91 0.65 6.91 7.40
N GLY A 92 1.10 7.00 6.16
CA GLY A 92 1.75 5.89 5.46
C GLY A 92 0.83 4.69 5.26
N LEU A 93 -0.45 4.90 4.97
CA LEU A 93 -1.45 3.84 4.82
C LEU A 93 -1.33 3.11 3.49
N ARG A 94 -1.69 1.83 3.45
CA ARG A 94 -2.06 1.17 2.19
C ARG A 94 -3.40 1.72 1.72
N LEU A 95 -3.62 1.80 0.41
CA LEU A 95 -4.87 2.35 -0.12
C LEU A 95 -6.12 1.63 0.43
N ALA A 96 -6.05 0.32 0.54
CA ALA A 96 -7.14 -0.49 1.08
C ALA A 96 -7.35 -0.32 2.61
N GLU A 97 -6.37 0.23 3.32
CA GLU A 97 -6.46 0.43 4.77
C GLU A 97 -7.42 1.55 5.16
N LEU A 98 -7.86 2.40 4.21
CA LEU A 98 -8.95 3.34 4.42
C LEU A 98 -10.24 2.67 4.94
N ALA A 99 -10.41 1.37 4.68
CA ALA A 99 -11.56 0.59 5.14
C ALA A 99 -11.51 0.16 6.61
N VAL A 100 -10.39 0.27 7.28
CA VAL A 100 -10.18 -0.33 8.61
C VAL A 100 -9.54 0.64 9.59
N LEU A 101 -9.79 1.92 9.38
CA LEU A 101 -9.30 2.99 10.25
C LEU A 101 -10.12 3.06 11.54
N GLN A 102 -9.44 3.24 12.65
CA GLN A 102 -10.04 3.47 13.97
C GLN A 102 -9.30 4.66 14.60
N VAL A 103 -10.05 5.62 15.10
CA VAL A 103 -9.49 6.80 15.75
C VAL A 103 -9.80 6.74 17.23
N ASP A 104 -8.77 6.91 18.05
CA ASP A 104 -8.90 7.02 19.50
C ASP A 104 -8.14 8.29 19.95
N GLY A 105 -8.89 9.31 20.36
CA GLY A 105 -8.34 10.64 20.62
C GLY A 105 -7.61 11.22 19.40
N ASN A 106 -6.31 11.44 19.53
CA ASN A 106 -5.44 11.94 18.46
C ASN A 106 -4.61 10.83 17.78
N GLU A 107 -4.93 9.57 18.03
CA GLU A 107 -4.19 8.43 17.50
C GLU A 107 -5.00 7.71 16.41
N LEU A 108 -4.30 7.32 15.35
CA LEU A 108 -4.87 6.54 14.26
C LEU A 108 -4.42 5.09 14.36
N TYR A 109 -5.36 4.19 14.49
CA TYR A 109 -5.15 2.75 14.47
C TYR A 109 -5.64 2.14 13.16
N VAL A 110 -4.90 1.15 12.68
CA VAL A 110 -5.22 0.44 11.44
C VAL A 110 -5.45 -1.03 11.73
N GLY A 111 -6.65 -1.49 11.42
CA GLY A 111 -7.07 -2.87 11.62
C GLY A 111 -6.33 -3.85 10.70
N SER A 112 -6.29 -5.12 11.09
CA SER A 112 -5.55 -6.18 10.38
C SER A 112 -6.32 -6.86 9.24
N LYS A 113 -7.62 -6.64 9.12
CA LYS A 113 -8.54 -7.35 8.19
C LYS A 113 -8.17 -7.22 6.70
N VAL A 114 -7.44 -6.16 6.32
CA VAL A 114 -6.99 -5.92 4.92
C VAL A 114 -5.95 -6.95 4.46
N LYS A 115 -5.31 -7.69 5.36
CA LYS A 115 -4.26 -8.66 4.99
C LYS A 115 -4.89 -9.91 4.37
N GLN A 116 -4.32 -10.35 3.24
CA GLN A 116 -4.80 -11.54 2.53
C GLN A 116 -4.53 -12.87 3.28
N ASN A 117 -3.53 -12.90 4.17
CA ASN A 117 -3.21 -14.10 4.95
C ASN A 117 -4.16 -14.22 6.14
N LEU A 118 -5.01 -15.24 6.16
CA LEU A 118 -6.00 -15.53 7.22
C LEU A 118 -5.39 -15.52 8.62
N ARG A 119 -4.23 -16.17 8.83
CA ARG A 119 -3.53 -16.16 10.13
C ARG A 119 -3.11 -14.76 10.59
N SER A 120 -2.94 -13.82 9.65
CA SER A 120 -2.60 -12.44 9.94
C SER A 120 -3.84 -11.56 10.15
N ARG A 121 -5.03 -12.01 9.73
CA ARG A 121 -6.30 -11.27 9.89
C ARG A 121 -6.85 -11.39 11.32
N GLU A 122 -6.86 -12.60 11.87
CA GLU A 122 -7.64 -12.93 13.09
C GLU A 122 -6.91 -12.60 14.39
N ASN A 123 -5.57 -12.59 14.40
CA ASN A 123 -4.79 -12.58 15.65
C ASN A 123 -3.93 -11.33 15.86
N ARG A 124 -4.12 -10.26 15.09
CA ARG A 124 -3.32 -9.04 15.28
C ARG A 124 -4.15 -7.89 15.79
N LYS A 125 -3.69 -7.30 16.89
CA LYS A 125 -4.20 -6.01 17.37
C LYS A 125 -4.02 -4.95 16.27
N PRO A 126 -4.92 -3.95 16.18
CA PRO A 126 -4.72 -2.80 15.34
C PRO A 126 -3.35 -2.17 15.61
N ARG A 127 -2.69 -1.71 14.56
CA ARG A 127 -1.40 -1.02 14.68
C ARG A 127 -1.59 0.48 14.76
N LEU A 128 -0.79 1.15 15.56
CA LEU A 128 -0.70 2.60 15.57
C LEU A 128 -0.02 3.07 14.28
N ALA A 129 -0.67 3.97 13.53
CA ALA A 129 -0.10 4.68 12.40
C ALA A 129 0.34 6.07 12.87
N ILE A 130 1.63 6.35 12.72
CA ILE A 130 2.24 7.61 13.17
C ILE A 130 2.04 8.68 12.10
N GLY A 131 1.42 9.80 12.47
CA GLY A 131 1.32 10.97 11.59
C GLY A 131 2.65 11.72 11.52
N LEU A 132 3.10 12.02 10.32
CA LEU A 132 4.31 12.82 10.08
C LEU A 132 3.95 14.20 9.54
N ASP A 133 4.64 15.21 10.04
CA ASP A 133 4.57 16.53 9.44
C ASP A 133 5.29 16.56 8.08
N CYS A 134 4.71 17.24 7.12
CA CYS A 134 5.31 17.41 5.79
C CYS A 134 6.04 18.75 5.72
N LYS A 135 7.27 18.74 5.17
CA LYS A 135 8.04 19.96 4.94
C LYS A 135 7.25 20.93 4.04
N GLY A 136 7.19 22.19 4.43
CA GLY A 136 6.43 23.21 3.70
C GLY A 136 4.94 23.31 4.08
N ARG A 137 4.45 22.44 4.98
CA ARG A 137 3.09 22.45 5.52
C ARG A 137 3.05 22.92 6.98
N LYS A 138 1.86 23.21 7.48
CA LYS A 138 1.67 23.61 8.88
C LYS A 138 1.98 22.42 9.80
N LYS A 139 2.70 22.69 10.89
CA LYS A 139 2.96 21.70 11.93
C LYS A 139 1.64 21.17 12.49
N GLY A 140 1.53 19.84 12.62
CA GLY A 140 0.33 19.18 13.13
C GLY A 140 -0.79 19.05 12.10
N GLU A 141 -0.56 19.33 10.82
CA GLU A 141 -1.59 19.21 9.79
C GLU A 141 -2.12 17.78 9.64
N ALA A 142 -1.27 16.75 9.83
CA ALA A 142 -1.69 15.37 9.88
C ALA A 142 -2.87 15.13 10.85
N TYR A 143 -2.82 15.76 12.03
CA TYR A 143 -3.87 15.66 13.03
C TYR A 143 -5.14 16.41 12.64
N ASN A 144 -5.05 17.48 11.85
CA ASN A 144 -6.24 18.13 11.30
C ASN A 144 -6.98 17.22 10.35
N PHE A 145 -6.27 16.51 9.45
CA PHE A 145 -6.87 15.48 8.59
C PHE A 145 -7.52 14.36 9.40
N LEU A 146 -6.87 13.93 10.47
CA LEU A 146 -7.41 12.92 11.37
C LEU A 146 -8.68 13.40 12.06
N LYS A 147 -8.69 14.64 12.53
CA LYS A 147 -9.86 15.28 13.15
C LYS A 147 -11.01 15.41 12.16
N ASP A 148 -10.76 15.90 10.95
CA ASP A 148 -11.78 16.02 9.91
C ASP A 148 -12.42 14.66 9.59
N PHE A 149 -11.61 13.61 9.53
CA PHE A 149 -12.08 12.25 9.33
C PHE A 149 -12.89 11.74 10.53
N SER A 150 -12.38 11.87 11.75
CA SER A 150 -13.00 11.32 12.96
C SER A 150 -14.31 11.99 13.34
N THR A 151 -14.42 13.29 13.10
CA THR A 151 -15.65 14.06 13.33
C THR A 151 -16.66 13.97 12.21
N GLY A 152 -16.26 13.42 11.06
CA GLY A 152 -17.08 13.40 9.85
C GLY A 152 -17.27 14.78 9.19
N ALA A 153 -16.44 15.78 9.57
CA ALA A 153 -16.45 17.11 8.97
C ALA A 153 -16.15 17.03 7.46
N VAL A 154 -15.26 16.14 7.07
CA VAL A 154 -15.02 15.74 5.69
C VAL A 154 -15.20 14.22 5.59
N LYS A 155 -15.94 13.76 4.58
CA LYS A 155 -16.15 12.33 4.32
C LYS A 155 -15.10 11.79 3.35
N LEU A 156 -14.92 10.49 3.32
CA LEU A 156 -14.20 9.85 2.22
C LEU A 156 -14.99 9.96 0.91
N PRO A 157 -14.32 9.92 -0.27
CA PRO A 157 -15.00 9.98 -1.55
C PRO A 157 -16.08 8.91 -1.64
N TYR A 158 -17.24 9.26 -2.23
CA TYR A 158 -18.39 8.36 -2.33
C TYR A 158 -18.04 6.96 -2.86
N ALA A 159 -17.22 6.87 -3.91
CA ALA A 159 -16.83 5.58 -4.48
C ALA A 159 -16.01 4.73 -3.50
N VAL A 160 -15.19 5.35 -2.64
CA VAL A 160 -14.43 4.69 -1.58
C VAL A 160 -15.36 4.25 -0.46
N GLN A 161 -16.21 5.18 0.02
CA GLN A 161 -17.16 4.92 1.11
C GLN A 161 -18.17 3.81 0.73
N SER A 162 -18.66 3.80 -0.49
CA SER A 162 -19.57 2.75 -0.99
C SER A 162 -18.95 1.34 -0.91
N GLN A 163 -17.66 1.19 -1.21
CA GLN A 163 -16.98 -0.11 -1.03
C GLN A 163 -16.87 -0.49 0.45
N ILE A 164 -16.57 0.47 1.32
CA ILE A 164 -16.50 0.26 2.78
C ILE A 164 -17.87 -0.18 3.32
N ASP A 165 -18.92 0.47 2.89
CA ASP A 165 -20.31 0.17 3.31
C ASP A 165 -20.73 -1.25 2.89
N MET A 166 -20.37 -1.69 1.67
CA MET A 166 -20.62 -3.06 1.22
C MET A 166 -19.85 -4.09 2.06
N ILE A 167 -18.60 -3.79 2.44
CA ILE A 167 -17.81 -4.66 3.32
C ILE A 167 -18.46 -4.73 4.72
N ASN A 168 -18.88 -3.60 5.27
CA ASN A 168 -19.48 -3.53 6.59
C ASN A 168 -20.84 -4.24 6.67
N LYS A 169 -21.59 -4.27 5.57
CA LYS A 169 -22.85 -5.04 5.45
C LYS A 169 -22.64 -6.54 5.24
N GLY A 170 -21.39 -6.96 4.97
CA GLY A 170 -21.07 -8.36 4.67
C GLY A 170 -21.33 -8.76 3.22
N ASP A 171 -21.68 -7.82 2.35
CA ASP A 171 -21.92 -8.05 0.92
C ASP A 171 -20.63 -8.37 0.15
N LYS A 172 -19.49 -7.94 0.68
CA LYS A 172 -18.15 -8.15 0.11
C LYS A 172 -17.10 -8.42 1.19
N ASP A 173 -16.07 -9.18 0.86
CA ASP A 173 -14.85 -9.39 1.68
C ASP A 173 -13.57 -8.93 0.95
N HIS A 174 -13.69 -8.06 -0.04
CA HIS A 174 -12.61 -7.62 -0.90
C HIS A 174 -12.15 -6.20 -0.55
N TYR A 175 -11.39 -6.05 0.53
CA TYR A 175 -10.81 -4.76 0.94
C TYR A 175 -9.98 -4.07 -0.15
N GLN A 176 -9.47 -4.83 -1.13
CA GLN A 176 -8.69 -4.28 -2.24
C GLN A 176 -9.51 -3.36 -3.15
N ASP A 177 -10.83 -3.57 -3.22
CA ASP A 177 -11.74 -2.74 -4.01
C ASP A 177 -11.80 -1.30 -3.50
N VAL A 178 -11.63 -1.10 -2.18
CA VAL A 178 -11.53 0.23 -1.55
C VAL A 178 -10.30 0.97 -2.08
N GLY A 179 -9.15 0.28 -2.11
CA GLY A 179 -7.90 0.82 -2.64
C GLY A 179 -7.97 1.09 -4.14
N ALA A 180 -8.64 0.21 -4.89
CA ALA A 180 -8.84 0.38 -6.34
C ALA A 180 -9.74 1.58 -6.65
N ALA A 181 -10.83 1.76 -5.89
CA ALA A 181 -11.72 2.91 -6.05
C ALA A 181 -10.98 4.24 -5.79
N PHE A 182 -10.18 4.31 -4.71
CA PHE A 182 -9.34 5.47 -4.44
C PHE A 182 -8.34 5.72 -5.58
N ALA A 183 -7.64 4.68 -6.02
CA ALA A 183 -6.64 4.79 -7.08
C ALA A 183 -7.25 5.33 -8.38
N GLN A 184 -8.41 4.81 -8.77
CA GLN A 184 -9.12 5.29 -9.96
C GLN A 184 -9.55 6.76 -9.87
N LEU A 185 -10.01 7.20 -8.70
CA LEU A 185 -10.37 8.60 -8.49
C LEU A 185 -9.15 9.51 -8.62
N LEU A 186 -8.04 9.16 -7.95
CA LEU A 186 -6.81 9.96 -8.00
C LEU A 186 -6.22 10.03 -9.41
N GLU A 187 -6.14 8.89 -10.10
CA GLU A 187 -5.61 8.79 -11.47
C GLU A 187 -6.42 9.61 -12.49
N ARG A 188 -7.69 9.89 -12.24
CA ARG A 188 -8.53 10.72 -13.11
C ARG A 188 -8.36 12.22 -12.89
N THR A 189 -7.64 12.65 -11.83
CA THR A 189 -7.44 14.07 -11.56
C THR A 189 -6.33 14.67 -12.42
N ASN A 190 -6.55 15.88 -12.93
CA ASN A 190 -5.54 16.57 -13.71
C ASN A 190 -4.26 16.83 -12.90
N CYS A 191 -4.40 17.19 -11.62
CA CYS A 191 -3.24 17.43 -10.75
C CYS A 191 -2.37 16.17 -10.58
N TRP A 192 -2.96 14.97 -10.48
CA TRP A 192 -2.18 13.74 -10.45
C TRP A 192 -1.50 13.47 -11.79
N GLN A 193 -2.18 13.72 -12.90
CA GLN A 193 -1.59 13.57 -14.24
C GLN A 193 -0.45 14.57 -14.48
N GLU A 194 -0.51 15.78 -13.92
CA GLU A 194 0.60 16.74 -13.95
C GLU A 194 1.82 16.24 -13.20
N LEU A 195 1.64 15.65 -12.02
CA LEU A 195 2.74 15.01 -11.29
C LEU A 195 3.35 13.85 -12.09
N LYS A 196 2.54 13.05 -12.76
CA LYS A 196 3.01 11.95 -13.62
C LYS A 196 3.75 12.41 -14.88
N LYS A 197 3.53 13.62 -15.36
CA LYS A 197 4.36 14.20 -16.44
C LYS A 197 5.78 14.46 -15.96
N ILE A 198 5.96 14.82 -14.69
CA ILE A 198 7.29 15.08 -14.09
C ILE A 198 7.95 13.76 -13.67
N GLU A 199 7.18 12.85 -13.09
CA GLU A 199 7.65 11.56 -12.60
C GLU A 199 6.70 10.45 -13.11
N PRO A 200 6.94 9.89 -14.30
CA PRO A 200 6.01 8.96 -14.96
C PRO A 200 5.71 7.68 -14.20
N ASN A 201 6.63 7.25 -13.33
CA ASN A 201 6.52 6.02 -12.57
C ASN A 201 5.71 6.19 -11.26
N LEU A 202 5.13 7.38 -11.00
CA LEU A 202 4.23 7.58 -9.88
C LEU A 202 2.98 6.72 -10.01
N THR A 203 2.62 6.08 -8.92
CA THR A 203 1.36 5.38 -8.73
C THR A 203 0.65 5.91 -7.48
N PRO A 204 -0.64 5.71 -7.30
CA PRO A 204 -1.30 6.11 -6.05
C PRO A 204 -0.63 5.55 -4.78
N TYR A 205 0.07 4.43 -4.90
CA TYR A 205 0.85 3.84 -3.81
C TYR A 205 2.11 4.66 -3.45
N SER A 206 2.56 5.54 -4.36
CA SER A 206 3.66 6.48 -4.14
C SER A 206 3.42 7.45 -2.98
N LEU A 207 2.16 7.72 -2.62
CA LEU A 207 1.81 8.48 -1.42
C LEU A 207 2.33 7.79 -0.15
N ARG A 208 2.15 6.47 -0.05
CA ARG A 208 2.68 5.68 1.07
C ARG A 208 4.22 5.61 1.04
N HIS A 209 4.82 5.53 -0.14
CA HIS A 209 6.28 5.59 -0.26
C HIS A 209 6.82 6.96 0.17
N GLY A 210 6.07 8.04 -0.10
CA GLY A 210 6.37 9.39 0.38
C GLY A 210 6.47 9.48 1.91
N TRP A 211 5.54 8.84 2.63
CA TRP A 211 5.63 8.74 4.08
C TRP A 211 6.91 8.04 4.54
N ALA A 212 7.24 6.90 3.93
CA ALA A 212 8.46 6.17 4.28
C ALA A 212 9.72 6.99 3.99
N PHE A 213 9.77 7.68 2.85
CA PHE A 213 10.83 8.62 2.51
C PHE A 213 10.98 9.71 3.59
N CYS A 214 9.88 10.39 3.94
CA CYS A 214 9.88 11.43 4.96
C CYS A 214 10.28 10.91 6.35
N SER A 215 9.91 9.67 6.70
CA SER A 215 10.24 9.09 8.01
C SER A 215 11.75 8.90 8.23
N HIS A 216 12.53 8.83 7.16
CA HIS A 216 13.98 8.62 7.20
C HIS A 216 14.78 9.87 6.82
N THR A 217 14.26 10.71 5.92
CA THR A 217 15.01 11.88 5.41
C THR A 217 14.65 13.19 6.09
N ASN A 218 13.56 13.25 6.84
CA ASN A 218 13.11 14.48 7.49
C ASN A 218 13.76 14.59 8.89
N SER A 219 14.60 15.61 9.08
CA SER A 219 15.28 15.87 10.34
C SER A 219 14.34 16.12 11.53
N VAL A 220 13.11 16.57 11.29
CA VAL A 220 12.12 16.88 12.35
C VAL A 220 11.36 15.61 12.78
N ASN A 221 11.13 14.69 11.87
CA ASN A 221 10.28 13.49 12.10
C ASN A 221 11.06 12.18 11.91
N HIS A 222 12.36 12.21 12.10
CA HIS A 222 13.20 11.02 11.91
C HIS A 222 12.74 9.89 12.83
N LEU A 223 12.22 8.82 12.23
CA LEU A 223 11.82 7.62 12.96
C LEU A 223 12.90 6.55 12.87
N SER A 224 13.08 5.80 13.96
CA SER A 224 13.87 4.58 13.88
C SER A 224 13.26 3.62 12.84
N VAL A 225 14.10 2.82 12.19
CA VAL A 225 13.65 1.77 11.24
C VAL A 225 12.56 0.89 11.85
N ARG A 226 12.70 0.56 13.14
CA ARG A 226 11.73 -0.24 13.89
C ARG A 226 10.39 0.47 14.03
N SER A 227 10.39 1.75 14.38
CA SER A 227 9.18 2.56 14.54
C SER A 227 8.48 2.77 13.20
N ALA A 228 9.23 3.08 12.14
CA ALA A 228 8.69 3.24 10.79
C ALA A 228 8.10 1.92 10.27
N ALA A 229 8.81 0.81 10.43
CA ALA A 229 8.31 -0.52 10.05
C ALA A 229 7.03 -0.88 10.80
N ALA A 230 6.98 -0.67 12.11
CA ALA A 230 5.81 -0.95 12.93
C ALA A 230 4.61 -0.10 12.49
N SER A 231 4.79 1.21 12.31
CA SER A 231 3.77 2.14 11.81
C SER A 231 3.22 1.73 10.46
N MET A 232 4.06 1.26 9.53
CA MET A 232 3.63 0.75 8.22
C MET A 232 3.11 -0.70 8.24
N GLY A 233 3.19 -1.40 9.38
CA GLY A 233 2.79 -2.81 9.49
C GLY A 233 3.68 -3.77 8.71
N HIS A 234 4.99 -3.49 8.70
CA HIS A 234 6.06 -4.32 8.14
C HIS A 234 6.87 -4.98 9.25
N THR A 235 7.64 -6.02 8.89
CA THR A 235 8.82 -6.42 9.67
C THR A 235 9.99 -5.48 9.33
N ASN A 236 10.99 -5.35 10.21
CA ASN A 236 12.19 -4.55 9.94
C ASN A 236 12.87 -4.99 8.64
N ALA A 237 13.02 -6.30 8.42
CA ALA A 237 13.61 -6.86 7.20
C ALA A 237 12.83 -6.47 5.93
N THR A 238 11.49 -6.49 6.00
CA THR A 238 10.64 -6.05 4.88
C THR A 238 10.80 -4.57 4.64
N HIS A 239 10.85 -3.77 5.71
CA HIS A 239 11.00 -2.32 5.61
C HIS A 239 12.34 -1.94 4.99
N GLN A 240 13.44 -2.51 5.48
CA GLN A 240 14.78 -2.29 4.92
C GLN A 240 14.89 -2.71 3.46
N ARG A 241 14.27 -3.83 3.06
CA ARG A 241 14.28 -4.27 1.65
C ARG A 241 13.64 -3.26 0.71
N HIS A 242 12.57 -2.60 1.12
CA HIS A 242 11.82 -1.68 0.27
C HIS A 242 12.28 -0.22 0.39
N TYR A 243 12.79 0.15 1.55
CA TYR A 243 13.06 1.56 1.89
C TYR A 243 14.49 1.80 2.37
N GLY A 244 15.34 0.75 2.41
CA GLY A 244 16.73 0.84 2.89
C GLY A 244 17.58 1.86 2.14
N GLN A 245 17.26 2.13 0.87
CA GLN A 245 17.95 3.15 0.07
C GLN A 245 17.78 4.59 0.60
N TRP A 246 16.86 4.81 1.55
CA TRP A 246 16.60 6.12 2.18
C TRP A 246 17.00 6.14 3.66
N ILE A 247 17.58 5.05 4.16
CA ILE A 247 18.04 4.91 5.54
C ILE A 247 19.56 5.09 5.50
N ASP A 248 20.03 6.25 5.93
CA ASP A 248 21.46 6.54 6.12
C ASP A 248 21.89 6.28 7.55
#